data_292dfeb2c86d612b9b85eac2b90784e4
#
_entry.id   292dfeb2c86d612b9b85eac2b90784e4
#
_cell.length_a   1.000
_cell.length_b   1.000
_cell.length_c   1.000
_cell.angle_alpha   90.00
_cell.angle_beta   90.00
_cell.angle_gamma   90.00
#
_symmetry.space_group_name_H-M   'P 1'
#
loop_
_entity.id
_entity.type
_entity.pdbx_description
1 polymer ?
#
loop_
_entity_poly.entity_id
_entity_poly.type
_entity_poly.pdbx_seq_one_letter_code
_entity_poly.pdbx_strand_id
1 'polypeptide(L)'
;MTSPASLAAIILVCLATLAVGTYGLRISRATSDFYVAGRTVTPWRNASAISGEYLSAASFLGVAGLVYERGLDMLWFPVGYTMGYLVLLVLVAAPLRRSGAYTLADFAELRLESRRIRTLCSVFVVGIGWLYLLPQFQGAGLALRQVTGWPTWVGGLVVGVV
;
A
#
# COMPACT_ATOMS: atom_id res chain seq x y z
N MET A 1 9.02 -16.51 -24.27
CA MET A 1 8.67 -17.88 -23.87
C MET A 1 7.86 -17.78 -22.57
N THR A 2 6.57 -18.05 -22.62
CA THR A 2 5.73 -18.06 -21.42
C THR A 2 6.11 -19.25 -20.56
N SER A 3 6.65 -18.99 -19.36
CA SER A 3 6.95 -20.04 -18.41
C SER A 3 5.64 -20.43 -17.70
N PRO A 4 5.15 -21.66 -17.85
CA PRO A 4 3.92 -22.10 -17.19
C PRO A 4 4.03 -22.02 -15.66
N ALA A 5 5.22 -22.16 -15.12
CA ALA A 5 5.49 -22.04 -13.69
C ALA A 5 5.27 -20.60 -13.19
N SER A 6 5.70 -19.59 -13.95
CA SER A 6 5.51 -18.19 -13.59
C SER A 6 4.03 -17.76 -13.63
N LEU A 7 3.29 -18.28 -14.62
CA LEU A 7 1.85 -18.02 -14.74
C LEU A 7 1.08 -18.70 -13.59
N ALA A 8 1.44 -19.93 -13.26
CA ALA A 8 0.86 -20.64 -12.11
C ALA A 8 1.15 -19.91 -10.79
N ALA A 9 2.35 -19.34 -10.61
CA ALA A 9 2.70 -18.56 -9.43
C ALA A 9 1.85 -17.27 -9.30
N ILE A 10 1.64 -16.54 -10.40
CA ILE A 10 0.77 -15.35 -10.41
C ILE A 10 -0.67 -15.73 -10.03
N ILE A 11 -1.24 -16.76 -10.65
CA ILE A 11 -2.60 -17.23 -10.35
C ILE A 11 -2.72 -17.63 -8.87
N LEU A 12 -1.73 -18.35 -8.34
CA LEU A 12 -1.73 -18.79 -6.96
C LEU A 12 -1.70 -17.61 -5.99
N VAL A 13 -0.88 -16.59 -6.25
CA VAL A 13 -0.82 -15.38 -5.44
C VAL A 13 -2.14 -14.62 -5.50
N CYS A 14 -2.72 -14.43 -6.69
CA CYS A 14 -4.03 -13.77 -6.83
C CYS A 14 -5.13 -14.51 -6.04
N LEU A 15 -5.20 -15.82 -6.17
CA LEU A 15 -6.18 -16.65 -5.44
C LEU A 15 -5.95 -16.59 -3.93
N ALA A 16 -4.71 -16.63 -3.47
CA ALA A 16 -4.37 -16.49 -2.05
C ALA A 16 -4.79 -15.12 -1.52
N THR A 17 -4.52 -14.04 -2.27
CA THR A 17 -4.91 -12.68 -1.90
C THR A 17 -6.44 -12.54 -1.78
N LEU A 18 -7.18 -13.05 -2.77
CA LEU A 18 -8.66 -13.06 -2.73
C LEU A 18 -9.20 -13.89 -1.57
N ALA A 19 -8.60 -15.04 -1.29
CA ALA A 19 -9.01 -15.90 -0.17
C ALA A 19 -8.78 -15.21 1.17
N VAL A 20 -7.62 -14.56 1.37
CA VAL A 20 -7.31 -13.80 2.59
C VAL A 20 -8.22 -12.60 2.71
N GLY A 21 -8.46 -11.86 1.63
CA GLY A 21 -9.36 -10.70 1.61
C GLY A 21 -10.80 -11.08 1.98
N THR A 22 -11.36 -12.12 1.35
CA THR A 22 -12.71 -12.60 1.66
C THR A 22 -12.85 -13.16 3.08
N TYR A 23 -11.79 -13.81 3.59
CA TYR A 23 -11.74 -14.25 4.98
C TYR A 23 -11.72 -13.07 5.96
N GLY A 24 -10.94 -12.03 5.66
CA GLY A 24 -10.89 -10.79 6.45
C GLY A 24 -12.25 -10.10 6.54
N LEU A 25 -12.99 -9.99 5.42
CA LEU A 25 -14.33 -9.43 5.39
C LEU A 25 -15.34 -10.19 6.27
N ARG A 26 -15.21 -11.50 6.40
CA ARG A 26 -16.08 -12.31 7.26
C ARG A 26 -15.84 -12.10 8.76
N ILE A 27 -14.62 -11.73 9.14
CA ILE A 27 -14.23 -11.50 10.53
C ILE A 27 -14.52 -10.07 10.96
N SER A 28 -14.35 -9.10 10.08
CA SER A 28 -14.56 -7.68 10.36
C SER A 28 -16.06 -7.37 10.47
N ARG A 29 -16.55 -7.27 11.70
CA ARG A 29 -17.99 -7.04 11.99
C ARG A 29 -18.30 -5.62 12.46
N ALA A 30 -17.30 -4.89 12.95
CA ALA A 30 -17.43 -3.53 13.44
C ALA A 30 -16.49 -2.58 12.68
N THR A 31 -16.79 -1.28 12.70
CA THR A 31 -15.95 -0.24 12.09
C THR A 31 -14.53 -0.26 12.67
N SER A 32 -14.39 -0.50 13.98
CA SER A 32 -13.08 -0.64 14.63
C SER A 32 -12.29 -1.84 14.14
N ASP A 33 -12.97 -2.95 13.79
CA ASP A 33 -12.30 -4.14 13.25
C ASP A 33 -11.75 -3.84 11.86
N PHE A 34 -12.51 -3.11 11.05
CA PHE A 34 -12.11 -2.76 9.69
C PHE A 34 -10.91 -1.80 9.67
N TYR A 35 -10.94 -0.71 10.45
CA TYR A 35 -9.89 0.31 10.40
C TYR A 35 -8.65 -0.02 11.24
N VAL A 36 -8.82 -0.63 12.41
CA VAL A 36 -7.74 -0.83 13.38
C VAL A 36 -7.66 -2.24 13.94
N ALA A 37 -8.32 -3.20 13.31
CA ALA A 37 -8.38 -4.62 13.72
C ALA A 37 -8.66 -4.79 15.24
N GLY A 38 -9.63 -4.01 15.77
CA GLY A 38 -9.94 -3.97 17.18
C GLY A 38 -8.74 -3.60 18.09
N ARG A 39 -7.65 -3.08 17.53
CA ARG A 39 -6.39 -2.77 18.20
C ARG A 39 -5.70 -3.99 18.84
N THR A 40 -5.99 -5.18 18.35
CA THR A 40 -5.48 -6.46 18.87
C THR A 40 -4.25 -6.99 18.10
N VAL A 41 -3.83 -6.28 17.05
CA VAL A 41 -2.70 -6.69 16.20
C VAL A 41 -1.40 -6.64 17.00
N THR A 42 -0.66 -7.76 16.99
CA THR A 42 0.65 -7.83 17.63
C THR A 42 1.68 -6.98 16.88
N PRO A 43 2.72 -6.45 17.56
CA PRO A 43 3.75 -5.64 16.91
C PRO A 43 4.40 -6.32 15.71
N TRP A 44 4.63 -7.63 15.79
CA TRP A 44 5.23 -8.41 14.70
C TRP A 44 4.32 -8.48 13.45
N ARG A 45 3.02 -8.74 13.65
CA ARG A 45 2.05 -8.75 12.54
C ARG A 45 1.93 -7.39 11.89
N ASN A 46 1.91 -6.33 12.71
CA ASN A 46 1.86 -4.96 12.19
C ASN A 46 3.11 -4.61 11.39
N ALA A 47 4.30 -4.95 11.89
CA ALA A 47 5.55 -4.74 11.18
C ALA A 47 5.58 -5.51 9.85
N SER A 48 5.12 -6.75 9.83
CA SER A 48 5.04 -7.55 8.60
C SER A 48 4.08 -6.94 7.56
N ALA A 49 2.93 -6.43 8.00
CA ALA A 49 1.97 -5.76 7.13
C ALA A 49 2.56 -4.47 6.51
N ILE A 50 3.18 -3.62 7.32
CA ILE A 50 3.85 -2.40 6.85
C ILE A 50 4.99 -2.73 5.88
N SER A 51 5.79 -3.75 6.19
CA SER A 51 6.88 -4.18 5.30
C SER A 51 6.36 -4.70 3.96
N GLY A 52 5.23 -5.43 3.96
CA GLY A 52 4.58 -5.89 2.73
C GLY A 52 4.05 -4.76 1.87
N GLU A 53 3.48 -3.74 2.50
CA GLU A 53 3.01 -2.54 1.80
C GLU A 53 4.16 -1.71 1.21
N TYR A 54 5.28 -1.61 1.94
CA TYR A 54 6.47 -0.90 1.47
C TYR A 54 7.07 -1.51 0.19
N LEU A 55 7.03 -2.83 0.05
CA LEU A 55 7.51 -3.57 -1.12
C LEU A 55 6.53 -3.48 -2.31
N SER A 56 6.18 -2.27 -2.69
CA SER A 56 5.29 -2.01 -3.83
C SER A 56 6.04 -2.03 -5.16
N ALA A 57 5.29 -2.11 -6.26
CA ALA A 57 5.86 -2.01 -7.61
C ALA A 57 6.61 -0.68 -7.80
N ALA A 58 6.10 0.43 -7.26
CA ALA A 58 6.76 1.73 -7.37
C ALA A 58 8.06 1.79 -6.58
N SER A 59 8.07 1.33 -5.32
CA SER A 59 9.25 1.40 -4.46
C SER A 59 10.33 0.40 -4.85
N PHE A 60 9.96 -0.78 -5.34
CA PHE A 60 10.91 -1.82 -5.71
C PHE A 60 11.32 -1.74 -7.18
N LEU A 61 10.37 -1.89 -8.12
CA LEU A 61 10.68 -1.88 -9.56
C LEU A 61 11.06 -0.49 -10.05
N GLY A 62 10.35 0.55 -9.57
CA GLY A 62 10.62 1.94 -9.97
C GLY A 62 12.00 2.40 -9.53
N VAL A 63 12.37 2.16 -8.27
CA VAL A 63 13.70 2.53 -7.76
C VAL A 63 14.80 1.71 -8.44
N ALA A 64 14.61 0.39 -8.62
CA ALA A 64 15.57 -0.44 -9.33
C ALA A 64 15.80 0.04 -10.76
N GLY A 65 14.73 0.42 -11.48
CA GLY A 65 14.81 1.01 -12.81
C GLY A 65 15.59 2.33 -12.82
N LEU A 66 15.30 3.23 -11.87
CA LEU A 66 16.01 4.50 -11.76
C LEU A 66 17.50 4.32 -11.45
N VAL A 67 17.85 3.39 -10.56
CA VAL A 67 19.25 3.07 -10.27
C VAL A 67 19.95 2.51 -11.51
N TYR A 68 19.26 1.68 -12.28
CA TYR A 68 19.80 1.13 -13.52
C TYR A 68 20.05 2.21 -14.59
N GLU A 69 19.13 3.17 -14.73
CA GLU A 69 19.23 4.23 -15.74
C GLU A 69 20.16 5.38 -15.34
N ARG A 70 20.14 5.79 -14.06
CA ARG A 70 20.76 7.04 -13.59
C ARG A 70 21.87 6.83 -12.56
N GLY A 71 22.12 5.59 -12.16
CA GLY A 71 23.20 5.26 -11.23
C GLY A 71 22.80 5.28 -9.77
N LEU A 72 23.81 5.08 -8.91
CA LEU A 72 23.63 4.86 -7.46
C LEU A 72 23.04 6.06 -6.70
N ASP A 73 23.12 7.27 -7.24
CA ASP A 73 22.54 8.46 -6.61
C ASP A 73 21.03 8.33 -6.42
N MET A 74 20.37 7.48 -7.20
CA MET A 74 18.95 7.20 -7.07
C MET A 74 18.60 6.41 -5.78
N LEU A 75 19.58 5.86 -5.08
CA LEU A 75 19.37 5.24 -3.76
C LEU A 75 18.94 6.25 -2.68
N TRP A 76 19.07 7.56 -2.92
CA TRP A 76 18.52 8.57 -2.03
C TRP A 76 16.98 8.51 -1.93
N PHE A 77 16.28 7.98 -2.93
CA PHE A 77 14.83 7.79 -2.85
C PHE A 77 14.42 6.85 -1.71
N PRO A 78 14.92 5.59 -1.64
CA PRO A 78 14.60 4.70 -0.52
C PRO A 78 15.11 5.23 0.83
N VAL A 79 16.22 5.94 0.87
CA VAL A 79 16.68 6.63 2.08
C VAL A 79 15.66 7.67 2.54
N GLY A 80 15.15 8.51 1.64
CA GLY A 80 14.12 9.50 1.94
C GLY A 80 12.82 8.88 2.45
N TYR A 81 12.34 7.79 1.84
CA TYR A 81 11.16 7.07 2.32
C TYR A 81 11.36 6.51 3.74
N THR A 82 12.49 5.89 3.98
CA THR A 82 12.82 5.31 5.29
C THR A 82 12.87 6.40 6.37
N MET A 83 13.48 7.53 6.06
CA MET A 83 13.50 8.68 6.98
C MET A 83 12.09 9.21 7.26
N GLY A 84 11.22 9.28 6.25
CA GLY A 84 9.81 9.62 6.42
C GLY A 84 9.08 8.68 7.38
N TYR A 85 9.26 7.38 7.26
CA TYR A 85 8.70 6.40 8.20
C TYR A 85 9.24 6.55 9.61
N LEU A 86 10.51 6.86 9.79
CA LEU A 86 11.08 7.14 11.11
C LEU A 86 10.46 8.37 11.75
N VAL A 87 10.25 9.45 10.99
CA VAL A 87 9.55 10.65 11.46
C VAL A 87 8.12 10.33 11.87
N LEU A 88 7.38 9.57 11.05
CA LEU A 88 6.03 9.13 11.39
C LEU A 88 6.00 8.27 12.67
N LEU A 89 6.94 7.35 12.83
CA LEU A 89 7.03 6.50 13.99
C LEU A 89 7.28 7.30 15.27
N VAL A 90 8.23 8.24 15.23
CA VAL A 90 8.66 8.99 16.43
C VAL A 90 7.66 10.09 16.79
N LEU A 91 7.17 10.84 15.81
CA LEU A 91 6.37 12.05 16.06
C LEU A 91 4.86 11.84 15.96
N VAL A 92 4.39 10.91 15.14
CA VAL A 92 2.96 10.80 14.80
C VAL A 92 2.30 9.55 15.38
N ALA A 93 2.96 8.40 15.36
CA ALA A 93 2.34 7.12 15.70
C ALA A 93 1.80 7.08 17.15
N ALA A 94 2.57 7.58 18.12
CA ALA A 94 2.15 7.56 19.52
C ALA A 94 1.01 8.56 19.81
N PRO A 95 1.04 9.83 19.37
CA PRO A 95 -0.08 10.75 19.48
C PRO A 95 -1.35 10.24 18.78
N LEU A 96 -1.24 9.71 17.55
CA LEU A 96 -2.36 9.16 16.80
C LEU A 96 -3.01 7.99 17.55
N ARG A 97 -2.22 7.03 18.04
CA ARG A 97 -2.73 5.90 18.79
C ARG A 97 -3.44 6.32 20.08
N ARG A 98 -2.90 7.32 20.79
CA ARG A 98 -3.49 7.83 22.06
C ARG A 98 -4.77 8.63 21.85
N SER A 99 -4.93 9.31 20.71
CA SER A 99 -6.13 10.10 20.41
C SER A 99 -7.40 9.27 20.23
N GLY A 100 -7.24 7.97 19.93
CA GLY A 100 -8.38 7.11 19.62
C GLY A 100 -8.88 7.22 18.17
N ALA A 101 -8.38 8.15 17.39
CA ALA A 101 -8.74 8.34 15.99
C ALA A 101 -8.47 7.10 15.15
N TYR A 102 -9.31 6.86 14.15
CA TYR A 102 -9.14 5.76 13.20
C TYR A 102 -8.25 6.17 12.01
N THR A 103 -8.35 7.42 11.60
CA THR A 103 -7.64 7.95 10.42
C THR A 103 -6.89 9.23 10.78
N LEU A 104 -5.95 9.65 9.90
CA LEU A 104 -5.28 10.93 10.03
C LEU A 104 -6.26 12.11 9.92
N ALA A 105 -7.31 11.98 9.12
CA ALA A 105 -8.34 12.99 8.97
C ALA A 105 -9.15 13.16 10.28
N ASP A 106 -9.49 12.05 10.96
CA ASP A 106 -10.15 12.09 12.26
C ASP A 106 -9.24 12.72 13.33
N PHE A 107 -7.94 12.38 13.30
CA PHE A 107 -6.95 12.97 14.20
C PHE A 107 -6.82 14.49 14.01
N ALA A 108 -6.82 14.95 12.76
CA ALA A 108 -6.79 16.37 12.44
C ALA A 108 -8.06 17.09 12.94
N GLU A 109 -9.24 16.49 12.79
CA GLU A 109 -10.50 17.03 13.33
C GLU A 109 -10.44 17.16 14.86
N LEU A 110 -10.00 16.09 15.55
CA LEU A 110 -9.87 16.11 17.02
C LEU A 110 -8.88 17.15 17.53
N ARG A 111 -7.79 17.38 16.79
CA ARG A 111 -6.72 18.29 17.22
C ARG A 111 -7.04 19.75 16.95
N LEU A 112 -7.76 20.02 15.86
CA LEU A 112 -8.04 21.39 15.37
C LEU A 112 -9.51 21.78 15.54
N GLU A 113 -10.33 20.89 16.11
CA GLU A 113 -11.75 21.09 16.40
C GLU A 113 -12.54 21.60 15.18
N SER A 114 -12.16 21.16 13.99
CA SER A 114 -12.72 21.68 12.74
C SER A 114 -13.08 20.56 11.75
N ARG A 115 -14.38 20.39 11.52
CA ARG A 115 -14.91 19.43 10.54
C ARG A 115 -14.48 19.75 9.11
N ARG A 116 -14.23 21.03 8.79
CA ARG A 116 -13.74 21.45 7.47
C ARG A 116 -12.33 20.90 7.20
N ILE A 117 -11.48 20.87 8.22
CA ILE A 117 -10.13 20.32 8.11
C ILE A 117 -10.17 18.82 7.89
N ARG A 118 -11.06 18.09 8.57
CA ARG A 118 -11.28 16.66 8.29
C ARG A 118 -11.62 16.41 6.83
N THR A 119 -12.59 17.16 6.29
CA THR A 119 -12.99 17.01 4.88
C THR A 119 -11.81 17.29 3.94
N LEU A 120 -11.07 18.37 4.20
CA LEU A 120 -9.90 18.71 3.41
C LEU A 120 -8.83 17.61 3.44
N CYS A 121 -8.50 17.10 4.64
CA CYS A 121 -7.55 15.99 4.81
C CYS A 121 -8.05 14.73 4.07
N SER A 122 -9.34 14.40 4.15
CA SER A 122 -9.91 13.25 3.45
C SER A 122 -9.79 13.39 1.93
N VAL A 123 -10.06 14.56 1.38
CA VAL A 123 -9.88 14.83 -0.06
C VAL A 123 -8.43 14.64 -0.49
N PHE A 124 -7.47 15.16 0.29
CA PHE A 124 -6.04 14.95 -0.01
C PHE A 124 -5.64 13.48 0.08
N VAL A 125 -6.08 12.76 1.11
CA VAL A 125 -5.77 11.33 1.26
C VAL A 125 -6.29 10.52 0.07
N VAL A 126 -7.54 10.77 -0.35
CA VAL A 126 -8.12 10.12 -1.53
C VAL A 126 -7.35 10.49 -2.80
N GLY A 127 -7.03 11.78 -2.99
CA GLY A 127 -6.28 12.24 -4.15
C GLY A 127 -4.88 11.62 -4.24
N ILE A 128 -4.15 11.57 -3.13
CA ILE A 128 -2.84 10.92 -3.04
C ILE A 128 -2.97 9.42 -3.36
N GLY A 129 -3.97 8.74 -2.78
CA GLY A 129 -4.23 7.33 -3.05
C GLY A 129 -4.49 7.05 -4.53
N TRP A 130 -5.26 7.89 -5.20
CA TRP A 130 -5.52 7.81 -6.64
C TRP A 130 -4.24 7.95 -7.46
N LEU A 131 -3.41 8.95 -7.16
CA LEU A 131 -2.13 9.14 -7.84
C LEU A 131 -1.18 7.97 -7.60
N TYR A 132 -1.20 7.39 -6.39
CA TYR A 132 -0.38 6.23 -6.04
C TYR A 132 -0.79 4.95 -6.78
N LEU A 133 -2.06 4.80 -7.18
CA LEU A 133 -2.51 3.65 -7.96
C LEU A 133 -1.91 3.59 -9.37
N LEU A 134 -1.61 4.73 -9.99
CA LEU A 134 -1.08 4.77 -11.36
C LEU A 134 0.20 3.93 -11.54
N PRO A 135 1.28 4.12 -10.75
CA PRO A 135 2.47 3.28 -10.87
C PRO A 135 2.21 1.81 -10.50
N GLN A 136 1.24 1.51 -9.63
CA GLN A 136 0.89 0.14 -9.30
C GLN A 136 0.28 -0.61 -10.50
N PHE A 137 -0.65 0.02 -11.21
CA PHE A 137 -1.21 -0.55 -12.45
C PHE A 137 -0.16 -0.75 -13.53
N GLN A 138 0.75 0.20 -13.69
CA GLN A 138 1.85 0.08 -14.65
C GLN A 138 2.80 -1.05 -14.27
N GLY A 139 3.19 -1.16 -13.01
CA GLY A 139 4.07 -2.22 -12.51
C GLY A 139 3.47 -3.61 -12.70
N ALA A 140 2.19 -3.79 -12.36
CA ALA A 140 1.45 -5.03 -12.59
C ALA A 140 1.37 -5.37 -14.09
N GLY A 141 1.11 -4.37 -14.93
CA GLY A 141 1.08 -4.54 -16.38
C GLY A 141 2.42 -5.00 -16.94
N LEU A 142 3.53 -4.42 -16.49
CA LEU A 142 4.87 -4.83 -16.89
C LEU A 142 5.21 -6.25 -16.43
N ALA A 143 4.91 -6.59 -15.18
CA ALA A 143 5.15 -7.92 -14.63
C ALA A 143 4.38 -9.00 -15.43
N LEU A 144 3.10 -8.76 -15.69
CA LEU A 144 2.29 -9.69 -16.46
C LEU A 144 2.78 -9.82 -17.91
N ARG A 145 3.13 -8.71 -18.55
CA ARG A 145 3.68 -8.72 -19.91
C ARG A 145 4.96 -9.53 -20.02
N GLN A 146 5.87 -9.44 -19.06
CA GLN A 146 7.11 -10.22 -19.06
C GLN A 146 6.85 -11.74 -19.00
N VAL A 147 5.82 -12.15 -18.28
CA VAL A 147 5.49 -13.58 -18.08
C VAL A 147 4.62 -14.13 -19.21
N THR A 148 3.64 -13.37 -19.68
CA THR A 148 2.62 -13.85 -20.64
C THR A 148 2.81 -13.33 -22.06
N GLY A 149 3.55 -12.24 -22.24
CA GLY A 149 3.61 -11.50 -23.50
C GLY A 149 2.36 -10.64 -23.80
N TRP A 150 1.38 -10.63 -22.91
CA TRP A 150 0.13 -9.88 -23.10
C TRP A 150 0.34 -8.36 -22.99
N PRO A 151 -0.55 -7.54 -23.56
CA PRO A 151 -0.49 -6.10 -23.43
C PRO A 151 -0.52 -5.64 -21.96
N THR A 152 0.19 -4.59 -21.63
CA THR A 152 0.34 -4.08 -20.24
C THR A 152 -0.99 -3.70 -19.58
N TRP A 153 -1.99 -3.23 -20.36
CA TRP A 153 -3.30 -2.86 -19.83
C TRP A 153 -4.07 -4.04 -19.20
N VAL A 154 -3.79 -5.27 -19.67
CA VAL A 154 -4.41 -6.49 -19.09
C VAL A 154 -3.98 -6.69 -17.63
N GLY A 155 -2.70 -6.45 -17.31
CA GLY A 155 -2.22 -6.50 -15.93
C GLY A 155 -2.88 -5.46 -15.02
N GLY A 156 -3.10 -4.25 -15.56
CA GLY A 156 -3.87 -3.23 -14.86
C GLY A 156 -5.30 -3.65 -14.55
N LEU A 157 -5.99 -4.29 -15.49
CA LEU A 157 -7.33 -4.83 -15.26
C LEU A 157 -7.34 -5.94 -14.19
N VAL A 158 -6.40 -6.88 -14.27
CA VAL A 158 -6.30 -7.96 -13.27
C VAL A 158 -6.15 -7.40 -11.87
N VAL A 159 -5.25 -6.42 -11.66
CA VAL A 159 -5.06 -5.80 -10.35
C VAL A 159 -6.25 -4.95 -9.93
N GLY A 160 -6.96 -4.33 -10.89
CA GLY A 160 -8.16 -3.53 -10.57
C GLY A 160 -9.37 -4.37 -10.15
N VAL A 161 -9.38 -5.67 -10.46
CA VAL A 161 -10.46 -6.61 -10.07
C VAL A 161 -10.13 -7.36 -8.77
N VAL A 162 -8.86 -7.58 -8.49
CA VAL A 162 -8.37 -8.25 -7.27
C VAL A 162 -8.27 -7.28 -6.11
#